data_1c509d33a8474dd5f031c3da1e632cb4
#
_entry.id   1c509d33a8474dd5f031c3da1e632cb4
#
_cell.length_a   1.000
_cell.length_b   1.000
_cell.length_c   1.000
_cell.angle_alpha   90.00
_cell.angle_beta   90.00
_cell.angle_gamma   90.00
#
_symmetry.space_group_name_H-M   'P 1'
#
loop_
_entity.id
_entity.type
_entity.pdbx_description
1 polymer ?
#
loop_
_entity_poly.entity_id
_entity_poly.type
_entity_poly.pdbx_seq_one_letter_code
_entity_poly.pdbx_strand_id
1 'polypeptide(L)'
;CTVHTNNRTNLEFIETQTEWAGKWTKPVMYYAIENLPRTMTQQQVRKALNYAMTTWDIEIPIKFKPAWVDKVTPDIVLSFSATDKLFIDSPSVLAYAYFPEQGSVSGKVVFNDNYIWDFLGKGIKAKDALAKGWITGTSNPENIMKTYSILAVLIHELGHSLGLRHDTSGNSDGIDVMDAFYSGIDRIELSERDLERIHLKYKAEIYENFGRYERLKNAIRKSKLRL
;
A
#
# COMPACT_ATOMS: atom_id res chain seq x y z
N CYS A 1 -10.79 2.36 11.57
CA CYS A 1 -11.92 1.43 11.54
C CYS A 1 -11.50 0.07 12.03
N THR A 2 -12.32 -0.52 12.88
CA THR A 2 -12.09 -1.87 13.36
C THR A 2 -12.79 -2.81 12.40
N VAL A 3 -12.06 -3.71 11.89
CA VAL A 3 -12.39 -4.64 10.88
C VAL A 3 -12.96 -5.93 11.46
N HIS A 4 -14.09 -6.40 10.92
CA HIS A 4 -14.71 -7.65 11.30
C HIS A 4 -14.50 -8.72 10.23
N THR A 5 -13.94 -9.85 10.65
CA THR A 5 -13.85 -11.06 9.83
C THR A 5 -15.24 -11.66 9.66
N ASN A 6 -15.85 -11.48 8.51
CA ASN A 6 -16.82 -12.44 8.02
C ASN A 6 -16.07 -13.61 7.38
N ASN A 7 -16.56 -14.82 7.49
CA ASN A 7 -16.01 -16.12 7.11
C ASN A 7 -15.65 -16.28 5.60
N ARG A 8 -15.34 -15.19 4.92
CA ARG A 8 -14.67 -15.12 3.64
C ARG A 8 -13.28 -14.56 3.92
N THR A 9 -12.27 -15.12 3.33
CA THR A 9 -10.82 -14.81 3.42
C THR A 9 -10.44 -13.36 3.08
N ASN A 10 -11.20 -12.38 3.55
CA ASN A 10 -10.97 -10.96 3.31
C ASN A 10 -10.21 -10.40 4.50
N LEU A 11 -8.94 -10.13 4.30
CA LEU A 11 -8.11 -9.40 5.24
C LEU A 11 -8.37 -7.91 5.04
N GLU A 12 -8.65 -7.25 6.12
CA GLU A 12 -9.07 -5.86 6.14
C GLU A 12 -7.89 -4.94 6.43
N PHE A 13 -7.93 -3.74 5.87
CA PHE A 13 -7.03 -2.65 6.22
C PHE A 13 -7.65 -1.86 7.39
N ILE A 14 -6.85 -1.45 8.37
CA ILE A 14 -7.33 -0.59 9.46
C ILE A 14 -7.06 0.87 9.09
N GLU A 15 -8.12 1.64 9.08
CA GLU A 15 -8.07 3.09 9.06
C GLU A 15 -8.01 3.61 10.50
N THR A 16 -6.99 4.41 10.82
CA THR A 16 -6.94 5.06 12.13
C THR A 16 -8.11 6.02 12.26
N GLN A 17 -8.95 5.80 13.27
CA GLN A 17 -10.15 6.62 13.49
C GLN A 17 -9.77 8.03 13.94
N THR A 18 -9.78 8.95 13.02
CA THR A 18 -9.83 10.37 13.30
C THR A 18 -10.91 10.99 12.43
N GLU A 19 -11.68 11.93 12.98
CA GLU A 19 -12.67 12.69 12.23
C GLU A 19 -12.05 13.54 11.10
N TRP A 20 -10.73 13.68 11.11
CA TRP A 20 -9.95 14.53 10.21
C TRP A 20 -8.95 13.71 9.41
N ALA A 21 -9.27 13.43 8.18
CA ALA A 21 -8.27 13.04 7.19
C ALA A 21 -7.69 14.33 6.60
N GLY A 22 -6.62 14.85 7.18
CA GLY A 22 -5.92 16.05 6.71
C GLY A 22 -5.39 15.93 5.29
N LYS A 23 -4.65 16.91 4.82
CA LYS A 23 -3.92 16.86 3.53
C LYS A 23 -2.55 17.50 3.67
N TRP A 24 -1.63 17.07 2.82
CA TRP A 24 -0.34 17.72 2.70
C TRP A 24 -0.45 19.00 1.90
N THR A 25 0.25 20.05 2.34
CA THR A 25 0.24 21.37 1.69
C THR A 25 1.57 21.70 0.99
N LYS A 26 2.55 20.80 1.06
CA LYS A 26 3.87 20.96 0.46
C LYS A 26 3.97 20.23 -0.90
N PRO A 27 4.72 20.80 -1.87
CA PRO A 27 4.82 20.25 -3.21
C PRO A 27 5.76 19.03 -3.31
N VAL A 28 6.59 18.81 -2.29
CA VAL A 28 7.51 17.66 -2.21
C VAL A 28 7.36 16.99 -0.87
N MET A 29 7.18 15.68 -0.90
CA MET A 29 7.17 14.82 0.28
C MET A 29 8.35 13.88 0.24
N TYR A 30 9.01 13.74 1.38
CA TYR A 30 10.16 12.86 1.53
C TYR A 30 9.75 11.56 2.18
N TYR A 31 10.30 10.45 1.68
CA TYR A 31 10.01 9.13 2.22
C TYR A 31 11.26 8.39 2.67
N ALA A 32 11.09 7.49 3.64
CA ALA A 32 12.11 6.55 4.09
C ALA A 32 11.52 5.14 4.27
N ILE A 33 12.41 4.15 4.16
CA ILE A 33 12.14 2.77 4.56
C ILE A 33 12.95 2.54 5.83
N GLU A 34 12.27 2.31 6.95
CA GLU A 34 12.90 2.14 8.27
C GLU A 34 13.54 0.77 8.42
N ASN A 35 12.84 -0.27 7.99
CA ASN A 35 13.30 -1.65 7.98
C ASN A 35 12.70 -2.43 6.80
N LEU A 36 13.02 -3.70 6.67
CA LEU A 36 12.57 -4.55 5.58
C LEU A 36 11.75 -5.73 6.12
N PRO A 37 10.77 -6.23 5.35
CA PRO A 37 10.08 -7.46 5.70
C PRO A 37 11.02 -8.65 5.56
N ARG A 38 10.80 -9.69 6.36
CA ARG A 38 11.62 -10.92 6.35
C ARG A 38 11.65 -11.66 5.01
N THR A 39 10.70 -11.39 4.12
CA THR A 39 10.51 -12.16 2.88
C THR A 39 10.91 -11.41 1.62
N MET A 40 11.33 -10.15 1.70
CA MET A 40 11.68 -9.34 0.53
C MET A 40 13.00 -8.61 0.69
N THR A 41 13.69 -8.43 -0.42
CA THR A 41 14.92 -7.62 -0.48
C THR A 41 14.59 -6.11 -0.54
N GLN A 42 15.56 -5.29 -0.17
CA GLN A 42 15.45 -3.83 -0.27
C GLN A 42 15.09 -3.36 -1.69
N GLN A 43 15.67 -4.00 -2.70
CA GLN A 43 15.40 -3.65 -4.10
C GLN A 43 13.92 -3.92 -4.46
N GLN A 44 13.36 -5.04 -4.01
CA GLN A 44 11.97 -5.39 -4.24
C GLN A 44 11.01 -4.41 -3.55
N VAL A 45 11.28 -4.07 -2.28
CA VAL A 45 10.50 -3.09 -1.52
C VAL A 45 10.57 -1.71 -2.17
N ARG A 46 11.76 -1.25 -2.55
CA ARG A 46 11.94 0.02 -3.27
C ARG A 46 11.18 0.05 -4.60
N LYS A 47 11.21 -1.07 -5.36
CA LYS A 47 10.47 -1.17 -6.62
C LYS A 47 8.96 -1.02 -6.39
N ALA A 48 8.41 -1.70 -5.38
CA ALA A 48 7.00 -1.61 -5.04
C ALA A 48 6.62 -0.19 -4.57
N LEU A 49 7.45 0.40 -3.70
CA LEU A 49 7.22 1.74 -3.18
C LEU A 49 7.27 2.81 -4.28
N ASN A 50 8.25 2.75 -5.17
CA ASN A 50 8.34 3.66 -6.30
C ASN A 50 7.11 3.55 -7.24
N TYR A 51 6.65 2.32 -7.48
CA TYR A 51 5.45 2.11 -8.28
C TYR A 51 4.22 2.72 -7.61
N ALA A 52 4.01 2.41 -6.32
CA ALA A 52 2.87 2.91 -5.56
C ALA A 52 2.88 4.45 -5.45
N MET A 53 4.04 5.05 -5.19
CA MET A 53 4.17 6.52 -5.17
C MET A 53 3.91 7.14 -6.54
N THR A 54 4.39 6.51 -7.62
CA THR A 54 4.14 7.02 -8.97
C THR A 54 2.65 6.95 -9.32
N THR A 55 1.93 5.94 -8.85
CA THR A 55 0.47 5.82 -9.05
C THR A 55 -0.27 7.05 -8.52
N TRP A 56 0.15 7.59 -7.38
CA TRP A 56 -0.48 8.77 -6.78
C TRP A 56 0.12 10.09 -7.26
N ASP A 57 1.45 10.19 -7.47
CA ASP A 57 2.12 11.46 -7.77
C ASP A 57 1.76 12.07 -9.14
N ILE A 58 1.21 11.25 -10.02
CA ILE A 58 0.69 11.72 -11.32
C ILE A 58 -0.68 12.37 -11.20
N GLU A 59 -1.39 12.11 -10.10
CA GLU A 59 -2.77 12.55 -9.87
C GLU A 59 -2.85 13.78 -8.97
N ILE A 60 -1.76 14.13 -8.26
CA ILE A 60 -1.73 15.22 -7.30
C ILE A 60 -0.53 16.13 -7.51
N PRO A 61 -0.57 17.41 -7.08
CA PRO A 61 0.54 18.35 -7.21
C PRO A 61 1.63 18.10 -6.15
N ILE A 62 1.90 16.84 -5.82
CA ILE A 62 2.94 16.44 -4.85
C ILE A 62 3.90 15.49 -5.54
N LYS A 63 5.21 15.66 -5.29
CA LYS A 63 6.26 14.75 -5.75
C LYS A 63 6.89 14.03 -4.58
N PHE A 64 7.13 12.74 -4.71
CA PHE A 64 7.83 11.95 -3.71
C PHE A 64 9.31 11.85 -4.00
N LYS A 65 10.14 12.07 -2.97
CA LYS A 65 11.60 11.95 -3.03
C LYS A 65 12.13 11.13 -1.85
N PRO A 66 13.19 10.35 -2.04
CA PRO A 66 13.82 9.66 -0.92
C PRO A 66 14.54 10.65 0.00
N ALA A 67 14.28 10.55 1.30
CA ALA A 67 14.84 11.46 2.32
C ALA A 67 16.37 11.41 2.43
N TRP A 68 16.97 10.25 2.13
CA TRP A 68 18.42 10.07 2.19
C TRP A 68 19.20 10.84 1.12
N VAL A 69 18.54 11.24 0.02
CA VAL A 69 19.19 12.04 -1.05
C VAL A 69 19.44 13.46 -0.55
N ASP A 70 18.42 14.09 0.02
CA ASP A 70 18.50 15.49 0.47
C ASP A 70 18.86 15.58 1.97
N LYS A 71 19.04 14.44 2.67
CA LYS A 71 19.36 14.34 4.11
C LYS A 71 18.36 15.08 5.00
N VAL A 72 17.08 14.94 4.69
CA VAL A 72 15.98 15.59 5.40
C VAL A 72 15.15 14.57 6.19
N THR A 73 14.36 15.06 7.15
CA THR A 73 13.39 14.24 7.87
C THR A 73 12.29 13.75 6.92
N PRO A 74 12.00 12.44 6.87
CA PRO A 74 10.95 11.91 6.02
C PRO A 74 9.55 12.32 6.50
N ASP A 75 8.65 12.51 5.55
CA ASP A 75 7.22 12.72 5.78
C ASP A 75 6.45 11.41 5.80
N ILE A 76 6.88 10.47 4.97
CA ILE A 76 6.32 9.12 4.89
C ILE A 76 7.41 8.14 5.33
N VAL A 77 7.08 7.29 6.29
CA VAL A 77 7.98 6.23 6.79
C VAL A 77 7.30 4.88 6.63
N LEU A 78 7.90 4.03 5.82
CA LEU A 78 7.49 2.64 5.66
C LEU A 78 8.24 1.76 6.66
N SER A 79 7.50 0.99 7.45
CA SER A 79 8.06 0.03 8.41
C SER A 79 7.30 -1.30 8.40
N PHE A 80 7.94 -2.33 8.96
CA PHE A 80 7.41 -3.69 9.08
C PHE A 80 7.56 -4.15 10.53
N SER A 81 6.52 -4.74 11.11
CA SER A 81 6.53 -5.20 12.48
C SER A 81 5.73 -6.49 12.64
N ALA A 82 6.32 -7.49 13.30
CA ALA A 82 5.61 -8.69 13.74
C ALA A 82 5.05 -8.57 15.16
N THR A 83 5.48 -7.55 15.91
CA THR A 83 5.18 -7.37 17.34
C THR A 83 4.38 -6.11 17.64
N ASP A 84 3.93 -5.40 16.62
CA ASP A 84 3.05 -4.25 16.81
C ASP A 84 1.77 -4.68 17.52
N LYS A 85 1.36 -3.89 18.51
CA LYS A 85 0.20 -4.22 19.36
C LYS A 85 -1.08 -4.39 18.54
N LEU A 86 -1.25 -3.57 17.49
CA LEU A 86 -2.42 -3.67 16.61
C LEU A 86 -2.49 -5.04 15.92
N PHE A 87 -1.35 -5.54 15.42
CA PHE A 87 -1.28 -6.83 14.75
C PHE A 87 -1.42 -8.02 15.71
N ILE A 88 -1.05 -7.83 16.99
CA ILE A 88 -1.29 -8.83 18.04
C ILE A 88 -2.78 -8.89 18.37
N ASP A 89 -3.41 -7.75 18.58
CA ASP A 89 -4.83 -7.66 18.96
C ASP A 89 -5.77 -7.97 17.77
N SER A 90 -5.33 -7.71 16.55
CA SER A 90 -6.08 -7.90 15.31
C SER A 90 -5.21 -8.57 14.24
N PRO A 91 -4.96 -9.88 14.34
CA PRO A 91 -4.03 -10.60 13.46
C PRO A 91 -4.41 -10.57 11.97
N SER A 92 -5.68 -10.32 11.63
CA SER A 92 -6.16 -10.25 10.25
C SER A 92 -5.76 -8.97 9.52
N VAL A 93 -5.23 -7.97 10.22
CA VAL A 93 -4.78 -6.71 9.64
C VAL A 93 -3.48 -6.91 8.87
N LEU A 94 -3.47 -6.51 7.60
CA LEU A 94 -2.30 -6.57 6.72
C LEU A 94 -1.34 -5.41 6.95
N ALA A 95 -1.88 -4.20 7.05
CA ALA A 95 -1.13 -2.98 7.25
C ALA A 95 -2.05 -1.89 7.80
N TYR A 96 -1.47 -0.76 8.18
CA TYR A 96 -2.20 0.46 8.48
C TYR A 96 -1.33 1.69 8.17
N ALA A 97 -1.99 2.82 7.95
CA ALA A 97 -1.32 4.10 7.77
C ALA A 97 -1.96 5.19 8.62
N TYR A 98 -1.14 6.19 8.96
CA TYR A 98 -1.59 7.41 9.61
C TYR A 98 -1.86 8.50 8.58
N PHE A 99 -2.96 9.20 8.76
CA PHE A 99 -3.34 10.34 7.93
C PHE A 99 -2.38 11.52 8.08
N PRO A 100 -2.39 12.48 7.14
CA PRO A 100 -1.78 13.78 7.36
C PRO A 100 -2.33 14.46 8.61
N GLU A 101 -1.57 15.42 9.15
CA GLU A 101 -1.98 16.26 10.32
C GLU A 101 -2.17 15.48 11.64
N GLN A 102 -1.61 14.27 11.76
CA GLN A 102 -1.61 13.47 13.00
C GLN A 102 -0.32 13.65 13.83
N GLY A 103 0.32 14.81 13.73
CA GLY A 103 1.53 15.13 14.47
C GLY A 103 2.73 14.27 14.05
N SER A 104 3.46 13.70 15.01
CA SER A 104 4.69 12.95 14.76
C SER A 104 4.50 11.59 14.07
N VAL A 105 3.27 11.11 13.98
CA VAL A 105 2.94 9.84 13.32
C VAL A 105 2.40 10.03 11.91
N SER A 106 2.13 11.28 11.48
CA SER A 106 1.62 11.57 10.13
C SER A 106 2.43 10.87 9.04
N GLY A 107 1.72 10.23 8.11
CA GLY A 107 2.33 9.57 6.96
C GLY A 107 3.10 8.27 7.28
N LYS A 108 3.11 7.78 8.53
CA LYS A 108 3.68 6.46 8.83
C LYS A 108 2.80 5.36 8.26
N VAL A 109 3.46 4.36 7.67
CA VAL A 109 2.85 3.16 7.11
C VAL A 109 3.50 1.95 7.74
N VAL A 110 2.72 1.09 8.38
CA VAL A 110 3.22 -0.07 9.10
C VAL A 110 2.59 -1.34 8.54
N PHE A 111 3.44 -2.27 8.14
CA PHE A 111 3.06 -3.58 7.58
C PHE A 111 3.20 -4.68 8.62
N ASN A 112 2.27 -5.62 8.62
CA ASN A 112 2.30 -6.81 9.46
C ASN A 112 3.30 -7.84 8.91
N ASP A 113 4.49 -7.95 9.53
CA ASP A 113 5.54 -8.88 9.10
C ASP A 113 5.31 -10.34 9.54
N ASN A 114 4.15 -10.65 10.13
CA ASN A 114 3.71 -12.04 10.33
C ASN A 114 3.27 -12.69 9.01
N TYR A 115 2.98 -11.90 7.98
CA TYR A 115 2.60 -12.39 6.65
C TYR A 115 3.80 -12.60 5.73
N ILE A 116 3.60 -13.43 4.70
CA ILE A 116 4.56 -13.62 3.61
C ILE A 116 4.25 -12.58 2.52
N TRP A 117 5.12 -11.60 2.41
CA TRP A 117 5.02 -10.56 1.39
C TRP A 117 5.77 -10.97 0.13
N ASP A 118 5.18 -10.74 -1.02
CA ASP A 118 5.85 -10.70 -2.30
C ASP A 118 5.34 -9.52 -3.16
N PHE A 119 5.91 -9.34 -4.35
CA PHE A 119 5.57 -8.18 -5.17
C PHE A 119 4.10 -8.16 -5.61
N LEU A 120 3.54 -9.32 -6.00
CA LEU A 120 2.19 -9.43 -6.58
C LEU A 120 1.22 -10.33 -5.78
N GLY A 121 1.65 -11.03 -4.74
CA GLY A 121 0.79 -11.93 -3.97
C GLY A 121 0.35 -13.18 -4.72
N LYS A 122 1.22 -13.73 -5.59
CA LYS A 122 0.90 -14.87 -6.44
C LYS A 122 0.92 -16.23 -5.75
N GLY A 123 1.34 -16.28 -4.48
CA GLY A 123 1.59 -17.51 -3.75
C GLY A 123 2.97 -18.10 -4.04
N ILE A 124 3.38 -19.03 -3.19
CA ILE A 124 4.67 -19.72 -3.29
C ILE A 124 4.50 -21.20 -2.89
N LYS A 125 5.22 -22.11 -3.55
CA LYS A 125 5.26 -23.50 -3.09
C LYS A 125 5.92 -23.60 -1.73
N ALA A 126 5.39 -24.46 -0.86
CA ALA A 126 5.90 -24.62 0.50
C ALA A 126 7.39 -25.03 0.52
N LYS A 127 7.84 -25.87 -0.40
CA LYS A 127 9.27 -26.23 -0.56
C LYS A 127 10.16 -25.02 -0.86
N ASP A 128 9.67 -24.08 -1.69
CA ASP A 128 10.42 -22.89 -2.07
C ASP A 128 10.45 -21.88 -0.89
N ALA A 129 9.34 -21.76 -0.15
CA ALA A 129 9.29 -20.97 1.07
C ALA A 129 10.22 -21.51 2.15
N LEU A 130 10.31 -22.85 2.29
CA LEU A 130 11.23 -23.53 3.20
C LEU A 130 12.70 -23.28 2.79
N ALA A 131 13.02 -23.44 1.51
CA ALA A 131 14.36 -23.18 0.97
C ALA A 131 14.82 -21.71 1.17
N LYS A 132 13.87 -20.77 1.20
CA LYS A 132 14.10 -19.35 1.50
C LYS A 132 14.15 -19.04 3.00
N GLY A 133 13.89 -20.00 3.86
CA GLY A 133 13.79 -19.78 5.31
C GLY A 133 12.56 -18.97 5.75
N TRP A 134 11.54 -18.86 4.92
CA TRP A 134 10.30 -18.15 5.25
C TRP A 134 9.38 -18.94 6.17
N ILE A 135 9.54 -20.25 6.17
CA ILE A 135 8.88 -21.20 7.08
C ILE A 135 9.91 -22.18 7.63
N THR A 136 9.60 -22.81 8.77
CA THR A 136 10.50 -23.74 9.46
C THR A 136 10.24 -25.20 9.12
N GLY A 137 9.13 -25.53 8.44
CA GLY A 137 8.80 -26.89 8.05
C GLY A 137 7.53 -26.92 7.20
N THR A 138 7.32 -28.05 6.51
CA THR A 138 6.10 -28.31 5.75
C THR A 138 5.83 -29.81 5.67
N SER A 139 4.58 -30.23 5.84
CA SER A 139 4.12 -31.60 5.62
C SER A 139 3.77 -31.87 4.14
N ASN A 140 3.54 -30.82 3.35
CA ASN A 140 3.25 -30.93 1.92
C ASN A 140 4.09 -29.91 1.13
N PRO A 141 5.25 -30.33 0.58
CA PRO A 141 6.17 -29.44 -0.14
C PRO A 141 5.59 -28.77 -1.39
N GLU A 142 4.62 -29.39 -2.03
CA GLU A 142 3.98 -28.88 -3.27
C GLU A 142 2.78 -27.97 -2.99
N ASN A 143 2.35 -27.84 -1.74
CA ASN A 143 1.26 -26.94 -1.37
C ASN A 143 1.60 -25.49 -1.73
N ILE A 144 0.63 -24.77 -2.29
CA ILE A 144 0.76 -23.35 -2.57
C ILE A 144 0.37 -22.57 -1.32
N MET A 145 1.34 -21.90 -0.74
CA MET A 145 1.13 -21.00 0.40
C MET A 145 0.68 -19.63 -0.10
N LYS A 146 -0.25 -19.03 0.61
CA LYS A 146 -0.71 -17.67 0.33
C LYS A 146 0.40 -16.66 0.60
N THR A 147 0.61 -15.77 -0.35
CA THR A 147 1.42 -14.56 -0.19
C THR A 147 0.54 -13.34 -0.40
N TYR A 148 0.98 -12.19 0.06
CA TYR A 148 0.25 -10.93 -0.08
C TYR A 148 1.03 -9.95 -0.94
N SER A 149 0.32 -9.23 -1.80
CA SER A 149 0.93 -8.22 -2.67
C SER A 149 1.32 -6.99 -1.85
N ILE A 150 2.62 -6.78 -1.69
CA ILE A 150 3.11 -5.54 -1.09
C ILE A 150 2.70 -4.33 -1.94
N LEU A 151 2.66 -4.48 -3.27
CA LEU A 151 2.30 -3.40 -4.18
C LEU A 151 0.86 -2.94 -3.98
N ALA A 152 -0.11 -3.86 -3.98
CA ALA A 152 -1.53 -3.51 -3.80
C ALA A 152 -1.76 -2.83 -2.44
N VAL A 153 -1.17 -3.39 -1.37
CA VAL A 153 -1.30 -2.83 -0.03
C VAL A 153 -0.61 -1.47 0.09
N LEU A 154 0.58 -1.28 -0.52
CA LEU A 154 1.26 0.02 -0.55
C LEU A 154 0.44 1.11 -1.24
N ILE A 155 -0.20 0.80 -2.37
CA ILE A 155 -1.04 1.78 -3.07
C ILE A 155 -2.20 2.20 -2.15
N HIS A 156 -2.85 1.25 -1.49
CA HIS A 156 -3.93 1.51 -0.54
C HIS A 156 -3.46 2.36 0.65
N GLU A 157 -2.41 1.94 1.34
CA GLU A 157 -1.90 2.65 2.54
C GLU A 157 -1.36 4.04 2.22
N LEU A 158 -0.77 4.23 1.04
CA LEU A 158 -0.39 5.56 0.59
C LEU A 158 -1.61 6.45 0.34
N GLY A 159 -2.74 5.91 -0.11
CA GLY A 159 -4.00 6.64 -0.16
C GLY A 159 -4.40 7.20 1.20
N HIS A 160 -4.28 6.39 2.27
CA HIS A 160 -4.48 6.87 3.65
C HIS A 160 -3.44 7.92 4.05
N SER A 161 -2.16 7.68 3.77
CA SER A 161 -1.10 8.67 4.03
C SER A 161 -1.32 10.00 3.30
N LEU A 162 -2.08 9.98 2.20
CA LEU A 162 -2.52 11.17 1.46
C LEU A 162 -3.87 11.71 1.95
N GLY A 163 -4.48 11.07 2.94
CA GLY A 163 -5.71 11.53 3.60
C GLY A 163 -7.01 10.99 3.00
N LEU A 164 -6.98 9.96 2.15
CA LEU A 164 -8.17 9.26 1.73
C LEU A 164 -8.60 8.25 2.80
N ARG A 165 -9.90 8.21 3.10
CA ARG A 165 -10.52 7.17 3.94
C ARG A 165 -10.94 5.99 3.09
N HIS A 166 -11.33 4.89 3.72
CA HIS A 166 -12.03 3.82 3.02
C HIS A 166 -13.25 4.33 2.28
N ASP A 167 -13.55 3.72 1.15
CA ASP A 167 -14.82 3.93 0.49
C ASP A 167 -15.91 3.12 1.19
N THR A 168 -16.89 3.81 1.76
CA THR A 168 -18.03 3.21 2.47
C THR A 168 -19.34 3.34 1.71
N SER A 169 -19.32 3.80 0.46
CA SER A 169 -20.55 4.08 -0.31
C SER A 169 -21.38 2.84 -0.67
N GLY A 170 -20.82 1.64 -0.48
CA GLY A 170 -21.49 0.38 -0.83
C GLY A 170 -21.62 0.12 -2.34
N ASN A 171 -21.14 1.03 -3.16
CA ASN A 171 -21.19 0.93 -4.63
C ASN A 171 -19.88 0.39 -5.23
N SER A 172 -18.95 -0.09 -4.38
CA SER A 172 -17.71 -0.64 -4.89
C SER A 172 -18.00 -2.01 -5.50
N ASP A 173 -17.75 -2.13 -6.79
CA ASP A 173 -17.70 -3.40 -7.52
C ASP A 173 -16.45 -4.22 -7.19
N GLY A 174 -15.75 -3.83 -6.12
CA GLY A 174 -14.55 -4.50 -5.61
C GLY A 174 -13.27 -4.10 -6.34
N ILE A 175 -13.28 -3.04 -7.16
CA ILE A 175 -12.10 -2.58 -7.93
C ILE A 175 -11.43 -1.34 -7.33
N ASP A 176 -12.07 -0.62 -6.41
CA ASP A 176 -11.51 0.57 -5.79
C ASP A 176 -10.30 0.23 -4.93
N VAL A 177 -9.21 0.99 -5.09
CA VAL A 177 -8.00 0.84 -4.27
C VAL A 177 -8.32 1.11 -2.80
N MET A 178 -9.16 2.11 -2.53
CA MET A 178 -9.52 2.51 -1.16
C MET A 178 -10.67 1.71 -0.54
N ASP A 179 -11.04 0.57 -1.11
CA ASP A 179 -11.95 -0.36 -0.45
C ASP A 179 -11.27 -1.03 0.76
N ALA A 180 -12.02 -1.25 1.84
CA ALA A 180 -11.51 -1.79 3.11
C ALA A 180 -10.98 -3.23 3.03
N PHE A 181 -11.29 -3.97 1.96
CA PHE A 181 -10.97 -5.38 1.85
C PHE A 181 -9.90 -5.67 0.81
N TYR A 182 -8.91 -6.47 1.18
CA TYR A 182 -7.87 -6.91 0.26
C TYR A 182 -8.41 -7.90 -0.79
N SER A 183 -8.32 -7.55 -2.08
CA SER A 183 -8.72 -8.41 -3.21
C SER A 183 -7.54 -8.85 -4.10
N GLY A 184 -6.30 -8.60 -3.67
CA GLY A 184 -5.11 -8.98 -4.44
C GLY A 184 -4.64 -7.91 -5.43
N ILE A 185 -4.04 -8.38 -6.55
CA ILE A 185 -3.40 -7.49 -7.52
C ILE A 185 -4.38 -6.75 -8.43
N ASP A 186 -5.66 -7.08 -8.37
CA ASP A 186 -6.68 -6.41 -9.21
C ASP A 186 -6.85 -4.94 -8.83
N ARG A 187 -6.34 -4.53 -7.65
CA ARG A 187 -6.38 -3.17 -7.12
C ARG A 187 -5.02 -2.46 -7.11
N ILE A 188 -4.33 -2.47 -8.22
CA ILE A 188 -3.07 -1.72 -8.39
C ILE A 188 -3.20 -0.56 -9.39
N GLU A 189 -4.40 -0.33 -9.90
CA GLU A 189 -4.78 0.84 -10.70
C GLU A 189 -5.88 1.60 -9.96
N LEU A 190 -5.78 2.92 -9.89
CA LEU A 190 -6.82 3.75 -9.29
C LEU A 190 -8.08 3.68 -10.12
N SER A 191 -9.22 3.48 -9.47
CA SER A 191 -10.53 3.56 -10.09
C SER A 191 -10.90 5.01 -10.41
N GLU A 192 -11.94 5.22 -11.21
CA GLU A 192 -12.49 6.57 -11.44
C GLU A 192 -12.88 7.25 -10.13
N ARG A 193 -13.38 6.47 -9.19
CA ARG A 193 -13.77 6.94 -7.87
C ARG A 193 -12.58 7.32 -6.98
N ASP A 194 -11.52 6.53 -6.96
CA ASP A 194 -10.28 6.90 -6.27
C ASP A 194 -9.72 8.21 -6.83
N LEU A 195 -9.75 8.36 -8.16
CA LEU A 195 -9.31 9.57 -8.86
C LEU A 195 -10.17 10.78 -8.49
N GLU A 196 -11.49 10.66 -8.54
CA GLU A 196 -12.39 11.73 -8.16
C GLU A 196 -12.12 12.22 -6.73
N ARG A 197 -11.98 11.29 -5.79
CA ARG A 197 -11.76 11.59 -4.37
C ARG A 197 -10.42 12.27 -4.11
N ILE A 198 -9.33 11.80 -4.74
CA ILE A 198 -8.01 12.41 -4.55
C ILE A 198 -7.90 13.77 -5.25
N HIS A 199 -8.48 13.94 -6.43
CA HIS A 199 -8.54 15.22 -7.14
C HIS A 199 -9.35 16.26 -6.35
N LEU A 200 -10.53 15.88 -5.83
CA LEU A 200 -11.33 16.76 -4.99
C LEU A 200 -10.55 17.23 -3.76
N LYS A 201 -9.81 16.32 -3.12
CA LYS A 201 -9.02 16.62 -1.93
C LYS A 201 -7.87 17.56 -2.20
N TYR A 202 -7.13 17.35 -3.29
CA TYR A 202 -5.95 18.14 -3.62
C TYR A 202 -6.23 19.28 -4.59
N LYS A 203 -7.47 19.42 -5.07
CA LYS A 203 -7.88 20.41 -6.11
C LYS A 203 -6.90 20.38 -7.29
N ALA A 204 -6.46 19.18 -7.67
CA ALA A 204 -5.63 19.00 -8.83
C ALA A 204 -6.44 19.39 -10.08
N GLU A 205 -5.87 20.22 -10.96
CA GLU A 205 -6.50 20.53 -12.22
C GLU A 205 -6.45 19.28 -13.12
N ILE A 206 -7.62 18.67 -13.29
CA ILE A 206 -7.80 17.36 -13.94
C ILE A 206 -7.26 17.37 -15.37
N TYR A 207 -7.25 18.52 -16.05
CA TYR A 207 -7.01 18.60 -17.49
C TYR A 207 -5.53 18.60 -17.92
N GLU A 208 -4.61 19.15 -17.14
CA GLU A 208 -3.20 19.16 -17.51
C GLU A 208 -2.49 17.80 -17.36
N ASN A 209 -3.00 16.96 -16.47
CA ASN A 209 -2.38 15.69 -16.13
C ASN A 209 -2.96 14.48 -16.89
N PHE A 210 -4.15 14.59 -17.51
CA PHE A 210 -4.82 13.46 -18.16
C PHE A 210 -3.96 12.80 -19.26
N GLY A 211 -3.33 13.58 -20.10
CA GLY A 211 -2.44 13.05 -21.14
C GLY A 211 -1.14 12.44 -20.60
N ARG A 212 -0.71 12.85 -19.40
CA ARG A 212 0.44 12.28 -18.69
C ARG A 212 0.06 10.95 -18.02
N TYR A 213 -1.13 10.90 -17.42
CA TYR A 213 -1.70 9.69 -16.82
C TYR A 213 -1.84 8.57 -17.86
N GLU A 214 -2.47 8.83 -19.00
CA GLU A 214 -2.64 7.83 -20.06
C GLU A 214 -1.30 7.30 -20.59
N ARG A 215 -0.28 8.16 -20.73
CA ARG A 215 1.06 7.72 -21.15
C ARG A 215 1.70 6.82 -20.10
N LEU A 216 1.55 7.15 -18.82
CA LEU A 216 2.14 6.38 -17.74
C LEU A 216 1.37 5.07 -17.52
N LYS A 217 0.04 5.08 -17.56
CA LYS A 217 -0.83 3.90 -17.50
C LYS A 217 -0.43 2.90 -18.59
N ASN A 218 -0.18 3.37 -19.80
CA ASN A 218 0.29 2.54 -20.91
C ASN A 218 1.73 2.02 -20.70
N ALA A 219 2.62 2.81 -20.10
CA ALA A 219 3.97 2.37 -19.74
C ALA A 219 3.96 1.32 -18.65
N ILE A 220 3.11 1.49 -17.62
CA ILE A 220 2.89 0.54 -16.53
C ILE A 220 2.31 -0.78 -17.07
N ARG A 221 1.28 -0.73 -17.91
CA ARG A 221 0.73 -1.93 -18.58
C ARG A 221 1.79 -2.69 -19.37
N LYS A 222 2.63 -1.98 -20.12
CA LYS A 222 3.73 -2.59 -20.87
C LYS A 222 4.80 -3.20 -19.97
N SER A 223 5.06 -2.64 -18.80
CA SER A 223 6.01 -3.21 -17.82
C SER A 223 5.47 -4.43 -17.11
N LYS A 224 4.15 -4.50 -16.84
CA LYS A 224 3.48 -5.69 -16.28
C LYS A 224 3.54 -6.91 -17.19
N LEU A 225 3.54 -6.71 -18.51
CA LEU A 225 3.67 -7.79 -19.50
C LEU A 225 5.08 -8.37 -19.57
N ARG A 226 6.07 -7.79 -18.87
CA ARG A 226 7.47 -8.22 -18.80
C ARG A 226 7.90 -8.73 -17.42
N LEU A 227 6.95 -8.93 -16.50
CA LEU A 227 7.13 -9.54 -15.18
C LEU A 227 6.61 -10.97 -15.20
#